data_1cbcfa5eb59053f867caf0a892d336c7
#
_entry.id   1cbcfa5eb59053f867caf0a892d336c7
#
_cell.length_a   1.000
_cell.length_b   1.000
_cell.length_c   1.000
_cell.angle_alpha   90.00
_cell.angle_beta   90.00
_cell.angle_gamma   90.00
#
_symmetry.space_group_name_H-M   'P 1'
#
loop_
_entity.id
_entity.type
_entity.pdbx_description
1 polymer ?
#
loop_
_entity_poly.entity_id
_entity_poly.type
_entity_poly.pdbx_seq_one_letter_code
_entity_poly.pdbx_strand_id
1 'polypeptide(L)'
;MKKRGLSALMLAAITALSLTACGGTAKNNTATETTTAAATTTAAAGETTKGGESKEASSTDPQVTLVYAEVNPLDTIVGKTDQAFKEKVEELSGGSIKIDLQASGVLGAENDVLDNMLGGGGTIDMSRISAFALTSYGANKSKLLSIPYTFAGRDHYWKFVNSDLAPEFLMEPHDIGLGVRGLFYGEEGFRHFFSKKPINSIDDIKGLKIRVSSDPVMTGMVSALGANATVVSMNELYSALQTGVVDAAEQPIANYKGNAFQEVAPNLILDGHTLGAIQVIITDASWDKLTENQQKAMTEAAKYASEFNQKLSQDNEKEVLDGLKAAGVNVVEVKDITPWQEACKDVIAENTKENADLYQKILDMK
;
A
#
# COMPACT_ATOMS: atom_id res chain seq x y z
N MET A 1 56.49 29.67 0.38
CA MET A 1 57.73 29.06 -0.19
C MET A 1 57.38 27.64 -0.65
N LYS A 2 57.57 27.46 -1.98
CA LYS A 2 58.07 26.23 -2.67
C LYS A 2 57.39 24.89 -2.33
N LYS A 3 56.97 24.01 -3.23
CA LYS A 3 56.99 23.77 -4.70
C LYS A 3 56.47 22.33 -4.83
N ARG A 4 55.47 22.07 -5.70
CA ARG A 4 55.60 21.37 -6.99
C ARG A 4 55.97 19.88 -6.94
N GLY A 5 55.14 19.07 -7.65
CA GLY A 5 55.47 17.94 -8.50
C GLY A 5 54.22 17.04 -8.65
N LEU A 6 53.50 16.98 -9.64
CA LEU A 6 53.59 16.67 -11.08
C LEU A 6 53.58 15.15 -11.34
N SER A 7 52.55 14.71 -11.98
CA SER A 7 52.39 13.75 -13.10
C SER A 7 52.73 12.28 -12.94
N ALA A 8 51.77 11.41 -13.31
CA ALA A 8 51.95 10.59 -14.49
C ALA A 8 50.62 9.91 -14.90
N LEU A 9 50.22 10.21 -16.11
CA LEU A 9 49.33 9.42 -16.95
C LEU A 9 49.93 8.03 -17.22
N MET A 10 49.11 6.99 -17.30
CA MET A 10 49.32 5.90 -18.27
C MET A 10 47.98 5.41 -18.82
N LEU A 11 47.91 5.54 -20.12
CA LEU A 11 46.94 5.08 -21.09
C LEU A 11 47.42 3.73 -21.62
N ALA A 12 46.55 2.83 -21.93
CA ALA A 12 46.61 1.75 -22.95
C ALA A 12 45.79 0.53 -22.45
N ALA A 13 45.09 -0.24 -23.25
CA ALA A 13 44.72 -0.21 -24.65
C ALA A 13 43.65 -1.31 -24.83
N ILE A 14 42.87 -1.10 -25.81
CA ILE A 14 41.85 -1.95 -26.41
C ILE A 14 42.45 -3.25 -26.95
N THR A 15 41.74 -4.36 -26.75
CA THR A 15 41.77 -5.47 -27.74
C THR A 15 40.40 -6.10 -27.87
N ALA A 16 39.80 -5.83 -29.01
CA ALA A 16 38.70 -6.59 -29.62
C ALA A 16 39.27 -7.84 -30.27
N LEU A 17 38.61 -8.97 -30.12
CA LEU A 17 38.74 -10.12 -31.02
C LEU A 17 37.36 -10.66 -31.39
N SER A 18 37.00 -10.41 -32.61
CA SER A 18 35.98 -11.07 -33.41
C SER A 18 36.61 -12.26 -34.14
N LEU A 19 35.89 -13.38 -34.31
CA LEU A 19 35.97 -14.37 -35.41
C LEU A 19 34.78 -15.31 -35.23
N THR A 20 33.73 -15.25 -36.07
CA THR A 20 33.44 -15.94 -37.34
C THR A 20 33.78 -17.44 -37.30
N ALA A 21 33.01 -18.38 -37.69
CA ALA A 21 31.97 -18.58 -38.66
C ALA A 21 31.79 -20.12 -38.86
N CYS A 22 30.73 -20.46 -39.61
CA CYS A 22 30.50 -21.72 -40.36
C CYS A 22 29.99 -22.92 -39.53
N GLY A 23 28.91 -23.60 -39.85
CA GLY A 23 28.16 -23.75 -41.08
C GLY A 23 27.72 -25.20 -41.15
N GLY A 24 26.47 -25.50 -41.50
CA GLY A 24 26.07 -26.91 -41.64
C GLY A 24 24.59 -27.06 -41.94
N THR A 25 24.27 -27.05 -43.17
CA THR A 25 23.03 -27.34 -43.88
C THR A 25 22.64 -28.84 -43.83
N ALA A 26 21.33 -29.12 -43.78
CA ALA A 26 20.58 -30.05 -44.64
C ALA A 26 19.15 -30.21 -44.05
N LYS A 27 18.07 -29.78 -44.74
CA LYS A 27 17.25 -30.47 -45.75
C LYS A 27 16.67 -31.78 -45.18
N ASN A 28 15.42 -32.08 -45.26
CA ASN A 28 14.37 -31.88 -46.24
C ASN A 28 13.04 -32.48 -45.74
N ASN A 29 11.90 -31.89 -46.17
CA ASN A 29 10.68 -32.52 -46.71
C ASN A 29 9.90 -33.49 -45.81
N THR A 30 8.58 -33.50 -45.75
CA THR A 30 7.61 -33.49 -46.85
C THR A 30 6.20 -33.25 -46.24
N ALA A 31 5.39 -32.58 -47.01
CA ALA A 31 3.96 -32.34 -46.89
C ALA A 31 3.11 -33.61 -47.07
N THR A 32 1.83 -33.39 -46.83
CA THR A 32 0.64 -34.10 -47.39
C THR A 32 -0.23 -34.64 -46.26
N GLU A 33 -1.51 -34.53 -46.17
CA GLU A 33 -2.61 -34.05 -47.01
C GLU A 33 -3.88 -34.00 -46.16
N THR A 34 -4.76 -33.13 -46.54
CA THR A 34 -6.19 -32.99 -46.37
C THR A 34 -6.98 -34.30 -46.25
N THR A 35 -7.95 -34.36 -45.34
CA THR A 35 -9.22 -35.02 -45.65
C THR A 35 -10.39 -34.34 -44.93
N THR A 36 -11.28 -33.78 -45.72
CA THR A 36 -12.60 -33.28 -45.43
C THR A 36 -13.57 -34.45 -45.23
N ALA A 37 -14.39 -34.42 -44.22
CA ALA A 37 -15.63 -35.19 -44.21
C ALA A 37 -16.72 -34.35 -43.49
N ALA A 38 -17.68 -33.94 -44.30
CA ALA A 38 -18.98 -33.40 -43.86
C ALA A 38 -19.98 -34.53 -43.69
N ALA A 39 -20.81 -34.47 -42.67
CA ALA A 39 -22.19 -35.00 -42.63
C ALA A 39 -22.87 -34.53 -41.37
N THR A 40 -23.80 -33.62 -41.48
CA THR A 40 -25.26 -33.73 -41.57
C THR A 40 -25.96 -33.74 -40.22
N THR A 41 -26.62 -32.60 -39.98
CA THR A 41 -27.88 -32.26 -39.27
C THR A 41 -28.62 -33.35 -38.50
N THR A 42 -28.96 -33.00 -37.23
CA THR A 42 -30.33 -33.19 -36.72
C THR A 42 -30.65 -32.10 -35.72
N ALA A 43 -31.75 -31.39 -35.97
CA ALA A 43 -32.32 -30.38 -35.12
C ALA A 43 -33.08 -31.02 -33.95
N ALA A 44 -32.93 -30.47 -32.75
CA ALA A 44 -33.92 -30.58 -31.70
C ALA A 44 -34.07 -29.21 -31.06
N ALA A 45 -35.26 -28.69 -31.12
CA ALA A 45 -35.72 -27.45 -30.54
C ALA A 45 -35.83 -27.58 -29.01
N GLY A 46 -35.58 -26.49 -28.31
CA GLY A 46 -36.19 -26.25 -27.00
C GLY A 46 -35.29 -25.61 -25.98
N GLU A 47 -35.51 -24.40 -25.76
CA GLU A 47 -35.59 -23.55 -24.58
C GLU A 47 -34.72 -22.32 -24.61
N THR A 48 -35.41 -21.24 -24.89
CA THR A 48 -34.97 -19.85 -24.78
C THR A 48 -34.77 -19.50 -23.30
N THR A 49 -33.54 -19.61 -22.79
CA THR A 49 -33.14 -18.85 -21.59
C THR A 49 -32.76 -17.46 -22.07
N LYS A 50 -33.54 -16.49 -21.66
CA LYS A 50 -33.23 -15.07 -21.78
C LYS A 50 -31.89 -14.82 -21.09
N GLY A 51 -30.83 -14.72 -21.87
CA GLY A 51 -29.60 -14.05 -21.45
C GLY A 51 -29.96 -12.57 -21.24
N GLY A 52 -29.83 -12.11 -20.01
CA GLY A 52 -29.87 -10.68 -19.73
C GLY A 52 -28.70 -10.02 -20.47
N GLU A 53 -28.99 -9.28 -21.53
CA GLU A 53 -28.10 -8.28 -22.07
C GLU A 53 -27.85 -7.28 -20.95
N SER A 54 -26.65 -7.31 -20.34
CA SER A 54 -26.12 -6.15 -19.63
C SER A 54 -26.02 -5.06 -20.70
N LYS A 55 -26.94 -4.12 -20.72
CA LYS A 55 -26.75 -2.86 -21.41
C LYS A 55 -25.52 -2.21 -20.79
N GLU A 56 -24.39 -2.23 -21.50
CA GLU A 56 -23.34 -1.25 -21.31
C GLU A 56 -24.01 0.11 -21.47
N ALA A 57 -24.21 0.80 -20.35
CA ALA A 57 -24.64 2.18 -20.35
C ALA A 57 -23.46 2.99 -20.89
N SER A 58 -23.46 3.26 -22.20
CA SER A 58 -22.52 4.18 -22.82
C SER A 58 -22.73 5.55 -22.19
N SER A 59 -21.79 5.96 -21.34
CA SER A 59 -21.77 7.30 -20.75
C SER A 59 -21.57 8.34 -21.87
N THR A 60 -22.27 9.46 -21.78
CA THR A 60 -22.07 10.63 -22.65
C THR A 60 -20.98 11.56 -22.11
N ASP A 61 -20.43 11.25 -20.93
CA ASP A 61 -19.39 12.03 -20.28
C ASP A 61 -18.04 11.93 -21.04
N PRO A 62 -17.21 12.97 -20.99
CA PRO A 62 -15.87 12.94 -21.58
C PRO A 62 -15.03 11.79 -21.03
N GLN A 63 -14.19 11.18 -21.88
CA GLN A 63 -13.25 10.15 -21.44
C GLN A 63 -12.12 10.76 -20.62
N VAL A 64 -11.86 10.18 -19.44
CA VAL A 64 -10.78 10.58 -18.54
C VAL A 64 -9.98 9.32 -18.15
N THR A 65 -8.65 9.45 -18.16
CA THR A 65 -7.76 8.43 -17.60
C THR A 65 -7.09 9.03 -16.37
N LEU A 66 -7.15 8.31 -15.24
CA LEU A 66 -6.53 8.70 -13.97
C LEU A 66 -5.39 7.73 -13.65
N VAL A 67 -4.19 8.26 -13.46
CA VAL A 67 -3.01 7.50 -13.04
C VAL A 67 -3.08 7.28 -11.54
N TYR A 68 -3.07 6.02 -11.10
CA TYR A 68 -3.24 5.61 -9.72
C TYR A 68 -2.01 4.85 -9.22
N ALA A 69 -1.30 5.39 -8.22
CA ALA A 69 -0.08 4.82 -7.63
C ALA A 69 -0.38 3.94 -6.42
N GLU A 70 0.23 2.74 -6.38
CA GLU A 70 0.25 1.82 -5.25
C GLU A 70 1.66 1.27 -5.04
N VAL A 71 2.18 1.35 -3.80
CA VAL A 71 3.55 0.88 -3.49
C VAL A 71 3.62 -0.64 -3.25
N ASN A 72 2.51 -1.27 -2.88
CA ASN A 72 2.45 -2.71 -2.64
C ASN A 72 2.09 -3.52 -3.90
N PRO A 73 2.39 -4.82 -3.92
CA PRO A 73 1.91 -5.74 -4.95
C PRO A 73 0.37 -5.89 -4.95
N LEU A 74 -0.19 -6.22 -6.12
CA LEU A 74 -1.65 -6.35 -6.31
C LEU A 74 -2.29 -7.52 -5.56
N ASP A 75 -1.54 -8.50 -5.12
CA ASP A 75 -2.02 -9.65 -4.35
C ASP A 75 -2.16 -9.36 -2.85
N THR A 76 -1.72 -8.20 -2.38
CA THR A 76 -1.95 -7.72 -1.02
C THR A 76 -3.40 -7.29 -0.79
N ILE A 77 -3.79 -7.08 0.47
CA ILE A 77 -5.15 -6.58 0.82
C ILE A 77 -5.41 -5.24 0.12
N VAL A 78 -4.45 -4.31 0.20
CA VAL A 78 -4.58 -2.99 -0.42
C VAL A 78 -4.61 -3.07 -1.94
N GLY A 79 -3.72 -3.84 -2.57
CA GLY A 79 -3.72 -4.01 -4.02
C GLY A 79 -5.02 -4.62 -4.57
N LYS A 80 -5.63 -5.58 -3.85
CA LYS A 80 -6.96 -6.12 -4.19
C LYS A 80 -8.07 -5.09 -4.01
N THR A 81 -7.96 -4.23 -2.99
CA THR A 81 -8.90 -3.13 -2.77
C THR A 81 -8.83 -2.12 -3.91
N ASP A 82 -7.63 -1.76 -4.35
CA ASP A 82 -7.42 -0.84 -5.47
C ASP A 82 -7.95 -1.38 -6.78
N GLN A 83 -7.79 -2.69 -7.02
CA GLN A 83 -8.40 -3.35 -8.18
C GLN A 83 -9.93 -3.31 -8.13
N ALA A 84 -10.52 -3.63 -6.97
CA ALA A 84 -11.97 -3.58 -6.77
C ALA A 84 -12.52 -2.15 -6.94
N PHE A 85 -11.80 -1.15 -6.45
CA PHE A 85 -12.12 0.26 -6.65
C PHE A 85 -12.08 0.64 -8.15
N LYS A 86 -10.98 0.33 -8.83
CA LYS A 86 -10.82 0.56 -10.27
C LYS A 86 -11.96 -0.04 -11.07
N GLU A 87 -12.24 -1.33 -10.89
CA GLU A 87 -13.29 -2.05 -11.60
C GLU A 87 -14.67 -1.40 -11.36
N LYS A 88 -14.93 -1.01 -10.11
CA LYS A 88 -16.20 -0.38 -9.74
C LYS A 88 -16.35 1.03 -10.33
N VAL A 89 -15.29 1.82 -10.37
CA VAL A 89 -15.28 3.15 -11.03
C VAL A 89 -15.54 3.00 -12.52
N GLU A 90 -14.86 2.07 -13.19
CA GLU A 90 -15.03 1.85 -14.63
C GLU A 90 -16.43 1.35 -14.97
N GLU A 91 -17.02 0.49 -14.11
CA GLU A 91 -18.41 0.02 -14.21
C GLU A 91 -19.41 1.18 -14.06
N LEU A 92 -19.35 1.91 -12.93
CA LEU A 92 -20.33 2.94 -12.58
C LEU A 92 -20.25 4.18 -13.49
N SER A 93 -19.06 4.49 -14.01
CA SER A 93 -18.90 5.58 -14.98
C SER A 93 -19.30 5.21 -16.40
N GLY A 94 -19.76 3.96 -16.65
CA GLY A 94 -20.03 3.45 -18.00
C GLY A 94 -18.78 3.52 -18.87
N GLY A 95 -17.60 3.36 -18.30
CA GLY A 95 -16.29 3.38 -18.94
C GLY A 95 -15.80 4.78 -19.32
N SER A 96 -16.47 5.86 -18.91
CA SER A 96 -15.97 7.23 -19.16
C SER A 96 -14.77 7.60 -18.29
N ILE A 97 -14.58 6.94 -17.15
CA ILE A 97 -13.34 6.98 -16.38
C ILE A 97 -12.57 5.68 -16.60
N LYS A 98 -11.28 5.80 -16.86
CA LYS A 98 -10.32 4.70 -16.85
C LYS A 98 -9.28 4.95 -15.75
N ILE A 99 -8.97 3.92 -14.96
CA ILE A 99 -7.95 3.97 -13.94
C ILE A 99 -6.73 3.18 -14.42
N ASP A 100 -5.61 3.88 -14.58
CA ASP A 100 -4.30 3.29 -14.86
C ASP A 100 -3.60 2.99 -13.52
N LEU A 101 -3.88 1.80 -12.97
CA LEU A 101 -3.35 1.37 -11.67
C LEU A 101 -1.92 0.85 -11.81
N GLN A 102 -0.97 1.56 -11.23
CA GLN A 102 0.46 1.31 -11.24
C GLN A 102 0.92 0.82 -9.85
N ALA A 103 1.01 -0.49 -9.68
CA ALA A 103 1.33 -1.13 -8.41
C ALA A 103 2.83 -1.45 -8.26
N SER A 104 3.21 -2.00 -7.09
CA SER A 104 4.58 -2.42 -6.76
C SER A 104 5.60 -1.28 -6.78
N GLY A 105 5.17 -0.06 -6.49
CA GLY A 105 6.05 1.10 -6.37
C GLY A 105 6.71 1.55 -7.68
N VAL A 106 6.15 1.19 -8.84
CA VAL A 106 6.74 1.58 -10.16
C VAL A 106 6.75 3.09 -10.39
N LEU A 107 5.87 3.84 -9.70
CA LEU A 107 5.83 5.31 -9.75
C LEU A 107 6.65 5.98 -8.64
N GLY A 108 7.35 5.23 -7.83
CA GLY A 108 8.18 5.72 -6.73
C GLY A 108 7.73 5.21 -5.36
N ALA A 109 8.45 5.64 -4.32
CA ALA A 109 8.05 5.43 -2.93
C ALA A 109 6.87 6.34 -2.56
N GLU A 110 6.16 6.02 -1.45
CA GLU A 110 4.97 6.77 -1.01
C GLU A 110 5.22 8.29 -0.92
N ASN A 111 6.38 8.70 -0.37
CA ASN A 111 6.71 10.13 -0.29
C ASN A 111 7.00 10.76 -1.66
N ASP A 112 7.67 10.04 -2.57
CA ASP A 112 7.95 10.56 -3.93
C ASP A 112 6.64 10.77 -4.69
N VAL A 113 5.68 9.85 -4.53
CA VAL A 113 4.34 9.96 -5.09
C VAL A 113 3.59 11.14 -4.49
N LEU A 114 3.62 11.31 -3.16
CA LEU A 114 3.00 12.45 -2.49
C LEU A 114 3.62 13.78 -2.93
N ASP A 115 4.95 13.88 -3.00
CA ASP A 115 5.65 15.09 -3.46
C ASP A 115 5.25 15.44 -4.92
N ASN A 116 5.05 14.43 -5.78
CA ASN A 116 4.55 14.63 -7.14
C ASN A 116 3.11 15.17 -7.13
N MET A 117 2.22 14.61 -6.32
CA MET A 117 0.81 15.01 -6.25
C MET A 117 0.62 16.40 -5.62
N LEU A 118 1.31 16.67 -4.49
CA LEU A 118 1.20 17.92 -3.72
C LEU A 118 1.88 19.10 -4.41
N GLY A 119 2.85 18.86 -5.28
CA GLY A 119 3.55 19.88 -6.05
C GLY A 119 2.72 20.56 -7.14
N GLY A 120 1.50 20.06 -7.40
CA GLY A 120 0.53 20.69 -8.32
C GLY A 120 0.88 20.62 -9.82
N GLY A 121 1.96 19.95 -10.19
CA GLY A 121 2.41 19.77 -11.58
C GLY A 121 2.62 18.31 -11.96
N GLY A 122 2.14 17.41 -11.12
CA GLY A 122 2.40 15.98 -11.22
C GLY A 122 1.64 15.27 -12.32
N THR A 123 2.10 14.07 -12.59
CA THR A 123 1.50 13.13 -13.56
C THR A 123 0.69 12.04 -12.86
N ILE A 124 0.63 12.06 -11.53
CA ILE A 124 -0.10 11.10 -10.70
C ILE A 124 -1.37 11.78 -10.20
N ASP A 125 -2.51 11.19 -10.53
CA ASP A 125 -3.82 11.72 -10.19
C ASP A 125 -4.31 11.22 -8.84
N MET A 126 -3.99 9.97 -8.50
CA MET A 126 -4.49 9.23 -7.34
C MET A 126 -3.38 8.41 -6.68
N SER A 127 -3.51 8.19 -5.38
CA SER A 127 -2.67 7.23 -4.67
C SER A 127 -3.41 6.60 -3.50
N ARG A 128 -3.11 5.31 -3.22
CA ARG A 128 -3.37 4.73 -1.92
C ARG A 128 -2.14 5.02 -1.05
N ILE A 129 -2.37 5.55 0.11
CA ILE A 129 -1.34 5.93 1.08
C ILE A 129 -1.67 5.38 2.46
N SER A 130 -0.66 5.30 3.32
CA SER A 130 -0.89 5.18 4.77
C SER A 130 -1.73 6.37 5.23
N ALA A 131 -2.81 6.15 6.00
CA ALA A 131 -3.73 7.23 6.38
C ALA A 131 -3.05 8.38 7.13
N PHE A 132 -1.89 8.12 7.72
CA PHE A 132 -1.08 9.09 8.45
C PHE A 132 0.09 9.69 7.62
N ALA A 133 0.28 9.29 6.36
CA ALA A 133 1.41 9.77 5.54
C ALA A 133 1.39 11.29 5.35
N LEU A 134 0.20 11.90 5.34
CA LEU A 134 0.03 13.35 5.22
C LEU A 134 0.41 14.14 6.49
N THR A 135 0.69 13.46 7.60
CA THR A 135 1.17 14.10 8.84
C THR A 135 2.45 14.91 8.61
N SER A 136 3.38 14.37 7.81
CA SER A 136 4.62 15.07 7.45
C SER A 136 4.39 16.31 6.58
N TYR A 137 3.20 16.48 6.02
CA TYR A 137 2.77 17.61 5.20
C TYR A 137 1.80 18.55 5.94
N GLY A 138 1.58 18.33 7.24
CA GLY A 138 0.81 19.21 8.09
C GLY A 138 -0.64 18.79 8.37
N ALA A 139 -1.07 17.60 7.93
CA ALA A 139 -2.38 17.04 8.23
C ALA A 139 -2.43 16.53 9.68
N ASN A 140 -2.86 17.37 10.61
CA ASN A 140 -2.84 17.09 12.05
C ASN A 140 -3.95 16.17 12.54
N LYS A 141 -5.10 16.10 11.82
CA LYS A 141 -6.15 15.11 12.12
C LYS A 141 -5.67 13.71 11.72
N SER A 142 -5.08 13.57 10.53
CA SER A 142 -4.52 12.32 10.03
C SER A 142 -3.50 11.70 10.98
N LYS A 143 -2.74 12.53 11.71
CA LYS A 143 -1.81 12.12 12.78
C LYS A 143 -2.48 11.25 13.84
N LEU A 144 -3.75 11.50 14.18
CA LEU A 144 -4.48 10.75 15.21
C LEU A 144 -4.66 9.26 14.84
N LEU A 145 -4.58 8.93 13.54
CA LEU A 145 -4.73 7.56 13.05
C LEU A 145 -3.45 6.72 13.23
N SER A 146 -2.29 7.35 13.48
CA SER A 146 -1.03 6.66 13.79
C SER A 146 -0.72 6.54 15.29
N ILE A 147 -1.52 7.18 16.14
CA ILE A 147 -1.30 7.15 17.59
C ILE A 147 -1.33 5.69 18.10
N PRO A 148 -0.27 5.22 18.79
CA PRO A 148 -0.20 3.86 19.28
C PRO A 148 -1.40 3.50 20.17
N TYR A 149 -1.94 2.30 19.97
CA TYR A 149 -3.02 1.70 20.77
C TYR A 149 -4.35 2.50 20.80
N THR A 150 -4.57 3.39 19.84
CA THR A 150 -5.82 4.16 19.71
C THR A 150 -7.01 3.23 19.46
N PHE A 151 -6.88 2.33 18.51
CA PHE A 151 -7.96 1.42 18.15
C PHE A 151 -7.83 0.12 18.95
N ALA A 152 -8.87 -0.19 19.73
CA ALA A 152 -8.93 -1.41 20.55
C ALA A 152 -9.13 -2.69 19.71
N GLY A 153 -9.51 -2.55 18.45
CA GLY A 153 -9.78 -3.62 17.50
C GLY A 153 -10.30 -3.04 16.19
N ARG A 154 -10.49 -3.91 15.19
CA ARG A 154 -11.04 -3.52 13.89
C ARG A 154 -12.41 -2.89 13.98
N ASP A 155 -13.29 -3.47 14.80
CA ASP A 155 -14.65 -2.93 14.98
C ASP A 155 -14.63 -1.49 15.47
N HIS A 156 -13.69 -1.13 16.35
CA HIS A 156 -13.50 0.24 16.82
C HIS A 156 -13.09 1.15 15.65
N TYR A 157 -12.12 0.73 14.82
CA TYR A 157 -11.70 1.49 13.64
C TYR A 157 -12.85 1.67 12.65
N TRP A 158 -13.60 0.61 12.36
CA TRP A 158 -14.72 0.69 11.41
C TRP A 158 -15.90 1.51 11.94
N LYS A 159 -16.08 1.64 13.26
CA LYS A 159 -16.99 2.63 13.83
C LYS A 159 -16.53 4.05 13.53
N PHE A 160 -15.21 4.33 13.62
CA PHE A 160 -14.66 5.62 13.20
C PHE A 160 -14.89 5.87 11.70
N VAL A 161 -14.53 4.92 10.83
CA VAL A 161 -14.69 5.05 9.37
C VAL A 161 -16.14 5.31 8.96
N ASN A 162 -17.10 4.70 9.65
CA ASN A 162 -18.53 4.85 9.37
C ASN A 162 -19.19 5.99 10.15
N SER A 163 -18.42 6.83 10.87
CA SER A 163 -18.94 7.96 11.63
C SER A 163 -18.94 9.24 10.79
N ASP A 164 -19.66 10.26 11.29
CA ASP A 164 -19.64 11.61 10.72
C ASP A 164 -18.26 12.30 10.83
N LEU A 165 -17.36 11.74 11.63
CA LEU A 165 -16.01 12.29 11.84
C LEU A 165 -15.05 11.93 10.69
N ALA A 166 -15.17 10.76 10.09
CA ALA A 166 -14.26 10.30 9.05
C ALA A 166 -14.20 11.22 7.81
N PRO A 167 -15.33 11.78 7.30
CA PRO A 167 -15.29 12.76 6.22
C PRO A 167 -14.46 14.01 6.53
N GLU A 168 -14.46 14.48 7.78
CA GLU A 168 -13.64 15.64 8.17
C GLU A 168 -12.14 15.36 8.06
N PHE A 169 -11.73 14.12 8.31
CA PHE A 169 -10.34 13.68 8.19
C PHE A 169 -9.95 13.47 6.72
N LEU A 170 -10.86 12.92 5.90
CA LEU A 170 -10.65 12.74 4.46
C LEU A 170 -10.49 14.08 3.75
N MET A 171 -11.21 15.11 4.18
CA MET A 171 -11.16 16.44 3.58
C MET A 171 -10.06 17.34 4.17
N GLU A 172 -9.43 16.97 5.29
CA GLU A 172 -8.38 17.79 5.91
C GLU A 172 -7.28 18.23 4.92
N PRO A 173 -6.72 17.35 4.03
CA PRO A 173 -5.68 17.77 3.10
C PRO A 173 -6.13 18.84 2.12
N HIS A 174 -7.37 18.77 1.66
CA HIS A 174 -8.00 19.81 0.83
C HIS A 174 -8.15 21.12 1.61
N ASP A 175 -8.72 21.05 2.82
CA ASP A 175 -9.06 22.21 3.64
C ASP A 175 -7.82 23.01 4.06
N ILE A 176 -6.67 22.33 4.25
CA ILE A 176 -5.39 23.00 4.57
C ILE A 176 -4.58 23.37 3.32
N GLY A 177 -5.13 23.16 2.13
CA GLY A 177 -4.54 23.63 0.87
C GLY A 177 -3.43 22.74 0.31
N LEU A 178 -3.39 21.44 0.63
CA LEU A 178 -2.41 20.51 0.06
C LEU A 178 -2.73 20.13 -1.40
N GLY A 179 -3.90 20.49 -1.92
CA GLY A 179 -4.29 20.22 -3.31
C GLY A 179 -4.68 18.77 -3.58
N VAL A 180 -5.00 18.01 -2.54
CA VAL A 180 -5.52 16.64 -2.61
C VAL A 180 -6.68 16.48 -1.64
N ARG A 181 -7.56 15.49 -1.89
CA ARG A 181 -8.64 15.08 -1.00
C ARG A 181 -8.69 13.57 -0.85
N GLY A 182 -9.14 13.09 0.32
CA GLY A 182 -9.40 11.67 0.54
C GLY A 182 -10.71 11.24 -0.09
N LEU A 183 -10.75 10.01 -0.62
CA LEU A 183 -11.93 9.38 -1.18
C LEU A 183 -12.55 8.38 -0.21
N PHE A 184 -11.74 7.53 0.40
CA PHE A 184 -12.20 6.55 1.37
C PHE A 184 -11.06 6.06 2.26
N TYR A 185 -11.43 5.44 3.36
CA TYR A 185 -10.56 4.70 4.26
C TYR A 185 -10.69 3.19 4.07
N GLY A 186 -9.61 2.49 4.31
CA GLY A 186 -9.54 1.05 4.49
C GLY A 186 -8.51 0.70 5.56
N GLU A 187 -8.21 -0.58 5.70
CA GLU A 187 -7.19 -1.06 6.63
C GLU A 187 -6.45 -2.29 6.06
N GLU A 188 -5.30 -2.56 6.59
CA GLU A 188 -4.43 -3.69 6.21
C GLU A 188 -4.06 -4.59 7.39
N GLY A 189 -4.76 -4.44 8.51
CA GLY A 189 -4.53 -5.15 9.76
C GLY A 189 -3.70 -4.37 10.76
N PHE A 190 -3.55 -4.95 11.96
CA PHE A 190 -2.66 -4.38 12.96
C PHE A 190 -1.20 -4.52 12.54
N ARG A 191 -0.42 -3.49 12.84
CA ARG A 191 1.02 -3.43 12.61
C ARG A 191 1.75 -4.08 13.76
N HIS A 192 2.79 -4.83 13.44
CA HIS A 192 3.57 -5.65 14.36
C HIS A 192 5.04 -5.53 14.04
N PHE A 193 5.91 -5.61 15.07
CA PHE A 193 7.35 -5.65 14.83
C PHE A 193 7.79 -7.01 14.31
N PHE A 194 8.75 -6.99 13.40
CA PHE A 194 9.45 -8.17 12.92
C PHE A 194 10.95 -7.89 12.76
N SER A 195 11.77 -8.94 12.88
CA SER A 195 13.20 -8.74 13.07
C SER A 195 14.04 -9.92 12.57
N LYS A 196 15.33 -9.63 12.36
CA LYS A 196 16.34 -10.65 12.02
C LYS A 196 16.62 -11.59 13.19
N LYS A 197 16.60 -11.07 14.43
CA LYS A 197 16.82 -11.82 15.67
C LYS A 197 15.50 -11.91 16.44
N PRO A 198 15.26 -12.97 17.23
CA PRO A 198 14.07 -13.07 18.03
C PRO A 198 13.84 -11.87 18.94
N ILE A 199 12.61 -11.38 18.98
CA ILE A 199 12.08 -10.42 19.95
C ILE A 199 11.01 -11.19 20.75
N ASN A 200 11.19 -11.36 22.05
CA ASN A 200 10.27 -12.07 22.92
C ASN A 200 9.56 -11.14 23.91
N SER A 201 10.12 -9.94 24.09
CA SER A 201 9.62 -8.93 25.03
C SER A 201 9.99 -7.52 24.54
N ILE A 202 9.43 -6.49 25.21
CA ILE A 202 9.77 -5.10 24.96
C ILE A 202 11.26 -4.80 25.22
N ASP A 203 11.91 -5.56 26.11
CA ASP A 203 13.34 -5.33 26.41
C ASP A 203 14.25 -5.73 25.25
N ASP A 204 13.83 -6.68 24.41
CA ASP A 204 14.60 -7.13 23.25
C ASP A 204 14.60 -6.11 22.09
N ILE A 205 13.72 -5.13 22.15
CA ILE A 205 13.64 -4.03 21.15
C ILE A 205 14.71 -2.97 21.41
N LYS A 206 15.14 -2.80 22.67
CA LYS A 206 16.05 -1.73 23.07
C LYS A 206 17.36 -1.74 22.28
N GLY A 207 17.71 -0.58 21.73
CA GLY A 207 18.93 -0.38 20.95
C GLY A 207 18.90 -0.92 19.51
N LEU A 208 17.86 -1.65 19.08
CA LEU A 208 17.72 -2.07 17.70
C LEU A 208 17.53 -0.87 16.77
N LYS A 209 18.06 -0.97 15.56
CA LYS A 209 17.71 -0.06 14.45
C LYS A 209 16.42 -0.56 13.82
N ILE A 210 15.33 0.15 14.06
CA ILE A 210 14.00 -0.23 13.58
C ILE A 210 13.58 0.72 12.47
N ARG A 211 13.26 0.16 11.31
CA ARG A 211 12.68 0.92 10.21
C ARG A 211 11.28 1.36 10.55
N VAL A 212 11.00 2.61 10.28
CA VAL A 212 9.66 3.20 10.28
C VAL A 212 9.39 3.89 8.93
N SER A 213 8.12 4.12 8.63
CA SER A 213 7.72 5.04 7.55
C SER A 213 8.00 6.50 7.96
N SER A 214 7.86 7.42 7.01
CA SER A 214 8.06 8.86 7.26
C SER A 214 6.88 9.45 8.05
N ASP A 215 6.78 9.05 9.33
CA ASP A 215 5.77 9.54 10.26
C ASP A 215 6.39 9.90 11.61
N PRO A 216 6.18 11.12 12.13
CA PRO A 216 6.77 11.56 13.39
C PRO A 216 6.28 10.76 14.60
N VAL A 217 5.03 10.29 14.60
CA VAL A 217 4.46 9.51 15.71
C VAL A 217 5.11 8.12 15.76
N MET A 218 5.24 7.46 14.61
CA MET A 218 5.90 6.16 14.52
C MET A 218 7.39 6.25 14.92
N THR A 219 8.07 7.32 14.49
CA THR A 219 9.45 7.62 14.91
C THR A 219 9.54 7.83 16.44
N GLY A 220 8.60 8.59 16.99
CA GLY A 220 8.49 8.82 18.44
C GLY A 220 8.20 7.54 19.22
N MET A 221 7.30 6.70 18.74
CA MET A 221 6.96 5.40 19.33
C MET A 221 8.19 4.49 19.42
N VAL A 222 8.89 4.29 18.32
CA VAL A 222 10.11 3.45 18.31
C VAL A 222 11.16 3.98 19.28
N SER A 223 11.33 5.30 19.35
CA SER A 223 12.26 5.94 20.31
C SER A 223 11.81 5.76 21.76
N ALA A 224 10.52 5.85 22.03
CA ALA A 224 9.94 5.64 23.37
C ALA A 224 10.10 4.18 23.86
N LEU A 225 10.08 3.23 22.92
CA LEU A 225 10.40 1.82 23.21
C LEU A 225 11.90 1.57 23.44
N GLY A 226 12.77 2.60 23.37
CA GLY A 226 14.21 2.51 23.59
C GLY A 226 15.00 2.02 22.38
N ALA A 227 14.40 2.00 21.20
CA ALA A 227 15.05 1.63 19.95
C ALA A 227 15.48 2.88 19.14
N ASN A 228 16.22 2.65 18.05
CA ASN A 228 16.68 3.70 17.15
C ASN A 228 15.81 3.68 15.87
N ALA A 229 14.92 4.65 15.73
CA ALA A 229 14.10 4.78 14.55
C ALA A 229 14.94 5.18 13.32
N THR A 230 14.73 4.49 12.22
CA THR A 230 15.41 4.74 10.94
C THR A 230 14.35 4.82 9.83
N VAL A 231 14.20 6.00 9.25
CA VAL A 231 13.25 6.18 8.13
C VAL A 231 13.86 5.58 6.86
N VAL A 232 13.17 4.60 6.28
CA VAL A 232 13.52 3.94 5.01
C VAL A 232 12.23 3.74 4.21
N SER A 233 12.28 3.96 2.91
CA SER A 233 11.14 3.75 2.02
C SER A 233 10.70 2.28 2.01
N MET A 234 9.43 2.03 1.65
CA MET A 234 8.91 0.66 1.54
C MET A 234 9.68 -0.14 0.46
N ASN A 235 10.02 0.51 -0.65
CA ASN A 235 10.73 -0.11 -1.77
C ASN A 235 12.15 -0.57 -1.40
N GLU A 236 12.77 0.06 -0.40
CA GLU A 236 14.13 -0.25 0.04
C GLU A 236 14.16 -1.18 1.26
N LEU A 237 13.02 -1.43 1.91
CA LEU A 237 12.98 -2.13 3.20
C LEU A 237 13.55 -3.55 3.13
N TYR A 238 13.23 -4.32 2.09
CA TYR A 238 13.76 -5.68 1.95
C TYR A 238 15.30 -5.68 1.93
N SER A 239 15.90 -4.83 1.11
CA SER A 239 17.36 -4.72 1.01
C SER A 239 17.99 -4.12 2.28
N ALA A 240 17.32 -3.19 2.95
CA ALA A 240 17.80 -2.62 4.21
C ALA A 240 17.85 -3.67 5.33
N LEU A 241 16.85 -4.56 5.41
CA LEU A 241 16.86 -5.70 6.33
C LEU A 241 17.94 -6.70 5.92
N GLN A 242 18.00 -7.09 4.66
CA GLN A 242 18.97 -8.07 4.16
C GLN A 242 20.41 -7.65 4.46
N THR A 243 20.76 -6.41 4.16
CA THR A 243 22.12 -5.86 4.34
C THR A 243 22.43 -5.43 5.77
N GLY A 244 21.43 -5.34 6.68
CA GLY A 244 21.61 -4.94 8.06
C GLY A 244 21.73 -3.42 8.27
N VAL A 245 21.25 -2.62 7.33
CA VAL A 245 21.02 -1.17 7.54
C VAL A 245 20.04 -0.99 8.69
N VAL A 246 19.00 -1.84 8.76
CA VAL A 246 18.09 -1.98 9.90
C VAL A 246 18.08 -3.40 10.44
N ASP A 247 17.77 -3.57 11.72
CA ASP A 247 17.69 -4.85 12.43
C ASP A 247 16.26 -5.41 12.43
N ALA A 248 15.29 -4.52 12.39
CA ALA A 248 13.86 -4.80 12.50
C ALA A 248 13.04 -3.76 11.71
N ALA A 249 11.77 -4.06 11.54
CA ALA A 249 10.78 -3.14 11.01
C ALA A 249 9.40 -3.48 11.60
N GLU A 250 8.38 -2.74 11.19
CA GLU A 250 7.00 -2.96 11.57
C GLU A 250 6.07 -2.89 10.35
N GLN A 251 5.13 -3.80 10.25
CA GLN A 251 4.13 -3.86 9.18
C GLN A 251 2.92 -4.68 9.62
N PRO A 252 1.79 -4.53 8.93
CA PRO A 252 0.70 -5.50 9.00
C PRO A 252 1.15 -6.88 8.51
N ILE A 253 0.53 -7.94 9.07
CA ILE A 253 0.88 -9.34 8.78
C ILE A 253 0.78 -9.65 7.27
N ALA A 254 -0.25 -9.13 6.61
CA ALA A 254 -0.44 -9.35 5.17
C ALA A 254 0.67 -8.71 4.32
N ASN A 255 1.10 -7.50 4.68
CA ASN A 255 2.19 -6.81 4.00
C ASN A 255 3.56 -7.44 4.30
N TYR A 256 3.78 -7.90 5.54
CA TYR A 256 4.97 -8.65 5.91
C TYR A 256 5.13 -9.88 5.01
N LYS A 257 4.05 -10.64 4.76
CA LYS A 257 4.05 -11.79 3.85
C LYS A 257 4.13 -11.36 2.39
N GLY A 258 3.29 -10.44 1.94
CA GLY A 258 3.19 -10.04 0.53
C GLY A 258 4.47 -9.44 -0.05
N ASN A 259 5.28 -8.81 0.80
CA ASN A 259 6.59 -8.27 0.43
C ASN A 259 7.76 -9.20 0.80
N ALA A 260 7.48 -10.47 1.13
CA ALA A 260 8.47 -11.51 1.42
C ALA A 260 9.46 -11.17 2.56
N PHE A 261 9.10 -10.28 3.50
CA PHE A 261 10.00 -9.86 4.59
C PHE A 261 10.38 -11.01 5.53
N GLN A 262 9.57 -12.08 5.62
CA GLN A 262 9.89 -13.29 6.39
C GLN A 262 11.17 -13.99 5.93
N GLU A 263 11.61 -13.77 4.69
CA GLU A 263 12.84 -14.36 4.17
C GLU A 263 14.10 -13.73 4.79
N VAL A 264 14.02 -12.45 5.14
CA VAL A 264 15.15 -11.66 5.66
C VAL A 264 15.02 -11.29 7.14
N ALA A 265 13.80 -11.40 7.70
CA ALA A 265 13.47 -11.08 9.10
C ALA A 265 12.38 -12.04 9.62
N PRO A 266 12.72 -13.32 9.93
CA PRO A 266 11.77 -14.40 10.16
C PRO A 266 11.17 -14.43 11.60
N ASN A 267 11.32 -13.38 12.36
CA ASN A 267 10.77 -13.31 13.72
C ASN A 267 9.73 -12.20 13.79
N LEU A 268 8.51 -12.55 14.13
CA LEU A 268 7.33 -11.67 14.23
C LEU A 268 6.82 -11.66 15.66
N ILE A 269 6.66 -10.47 16.27
CA ILE A 269 6.01 -10.32 17.57
C ILE A 269 4.69 -9.57 17.40
N LEU A 270 3.61 -10.21 17.88
CA LEU A 270 2.24 -9.72 17.74
C LEU A 270 1.92 -8.70 18.85
N ASP A 271 2.47 -7.51 18.75
CA ASP A 271 2.29 -6.43 19.72
C ASP A 271 1.13 -5.47 19.36
N GLY A 272 0.70 -5.43 18.10
CA GLY A 272 -0.49 -4.70 17.67
C GLY A 272 -0.47 -3.22 17.99
N HIS A 273 0.70 -2.56 17.88
CA HIS A 273 0.90 -1.19 18.35
C HIS A 273 0.04 -0.15 17.62
N THR A 274 -0.30 -0.37 16.36
CA THR A 274 -1.10 0.57 15.55
C THR A 274 -1.92 -0.21 14.54
N LEU A 275 -3.14 0.21 14.26
CA LEU A 275 -3.88 -0.31 13.11
C LEU A 275 -3.29 0.30 11.82
N GLY A 276 -3.07 -0.52 10.80
CA GLY A 276 -2.63 -0.10 9.48
C GLY A 276 -3.77 0.54 8.70
N ALA A 277 -4.19 1.73 9.13
CA ALA A 277 -5.19 2.50 8.41
C ALA A 277 -4.63 3.01 7.09
N ILE A 278 -5.39 2.88 6.01
CA ILE A 278 -5.05 3.42 4.69
C ILE A 278 -6.12 4.40 4.23
N GLN A 279 -5.74 5.31 3.35
CA GLN A 279 -6.70 6.11 2.59
C GLN A 279 -6.31 6.17 1.12
N VAL A 280 -7.31 6.32 0.26
CA VAL A 280 -7.12 6.64 -1.16
C VAL A 280 -7.39 8.11 -1.34
N ILE A 281 -6.46 8.80 -1.99
CA ILE A 281 -6.53 10.24 -2.28
C ILE A 281 -6.55 10.50 -3.77
N ILE A 282 -7.12 11.65 -4.15
CA ILE A 282 -7.09 12.19 -5.51
C ILE A 282 -6.65 13.65 -5.45
N THR A 283 -5.92 14.12 -6.48
CA THR A 283 -5.61 15.55 -6.60
C THR A 283 -6.88 16.36 -6.85
N ASP A 284 -6.98 17.55 -6.24
CA ASP A 284 -8.10 18.46 -6.48
C ASP A 284 -8.21 18.81 -7.98
N ALA A 285 -7.07 19.01 -8.63
CA ALA A 285 -7.02 19.29 -10.06
C ALA A 285 -7.62 18.17 -10.95
N SER A 286 -7.47 16.90 -10.56
CA SER A 286 -8.06 15.78 -11.28
C SER A 286 -9.53 15.57 -10.92
N TRP A 287 -9.91 15.78 -9.65
CA TRP A 287 -11.29 15.76 -9.22
C TRP A 287 -12.14 16.82 -9.90
N ASP A 288 -11.64 18.04 -10.01
CA ASP A 288 -12.36 19.19 -10.60
C ASP A 288 -12.56 19.08 -12.13
N LYS A 289 -11.81 18.20 -12.81
CA LYS A 289 -12.02 17.86 -14.23
C LYS A 289 -13.16 16.86 -14.45
N LEU A 290 -13.59 16.14 -13.41
CA LEU A 290 -14.67 15.16 -13.51
C LEU A 290 -16.03 15.84 -13.57
N THR A 291 -16.91 15.32 -14.41
CA THR A 291 -18.33 15.73 -14.41
C THR A 291 -19.01 15.30 -13.10
N GLU A 292 -20.15 15.89 -12.78
CA GLU A 292 -20.95 15.49 -11.60
C GLU A 292 -21.30 14.00 -11.61
N ASN A 293 -21.60 13.40 -12.77
CA ASN A 293 -21.86 11.98 -12.92
C ASN A 293 -20.61 11.15 -12.61
N GLN A 294 -19.44 11.59 -13.08
CA GLN A 294 -18.16 10.94 -12.82
C GLN A 294 -17.77 11.04 -11.34
N GLN A 295 -17.93 12.22 -10.72
CA GLN A 295 -17.69 12.39 -9.28
C GLN A 295 -18.62 11.50 -8.44
N LYS A 296 -19.89 11.36 -8.86
CA LYS A 296 -20.81 10.44 -8.21
C LYS A 296 -20.36 8.99 -8.35
N ALA A 297 -19.96 8.56 -9.55
CA ALA A 297 -19.41 7.21 -9.78
C ALA A 297 -18.18 6.93 -8.90
N MET A 298 -17.25 7.90 -8.79
CA MET A 298 -16.08 7.81 -7.91
C MET A 298 -16.48 7.65 -6.44
N THR A 299 -17.46 8.44 -5.97
CA THR A 299 -17.93 8.39 -4.58
C THR A 299 -18.61 7.06 -4.25
N GLU A 300 -19.47 6.56 -5.14
CA GLU A 300 -20.13 5.26 -4.95
C GLU A 300 -19.13 4.10 -5.00
N ALA A 301 -18.15 4.17 -5.91
CA ALA A 301 -17.06 3.19 -5.98
C ALA A 301 -16.16 3.22 -4.74
N ALA A 302 -15.89 4.40 -4.19
CA ALA A 302 -15.12 4.58 -2.95
C ALA A 302 -15.80 3.89 -1.76
N LYS A 303 -17.12 4.07 -1.63
CA LYS A 303 -17.90 3.36 -0.61
C LYS A 303 -17.82 1.84 -0.78
N TYR A 304 -18.03 1.36 -2.01
CA TYR A 304 -17.93 -0.08 -2.32
C TYR A 304 -16.53 -0.63 -1.97
N ALA A 305 -15.46 0.10 -2.34
CA ALA A 305 -14.09 -0.34 -2.08
C ALA A 305 -13.76 -0.38 -0.57
N SER A 306 -14.26 0.58 0.20
CA SER A 306 -14.13 0.59 1.66
C SER A 306 -14.82 -0.63 2.30
N GLU A 307 -16.07 -0.94 1.92
CA GLU A 307 -16.82 -2.11 2.39
C GLU A 307 -16.14 -3.43 1.95
N PHE A 308 -15.62 -3.48 0.72
CA PHE A 308 -14.85 -4.62 0.19
C PHE A 308 -13.58 -4.85 1.01
N ASN A 309 -12.82 -3.77 1.31
CA ASN A 309 -11.62 -3.83 2.14
C ASN A 309 -11.92 -4.35 3.54
N GLN A 310 -12.97 -3.83 4.20
CA GLN A 310 -13.39 -4.27 5.52
C GLN A 310 -13.58 -5.78 5.57
N LYS A 311 -14.30 -6.34 4.60
CA LYS A 311 -14.55 -7.78 4.54
C LYS A 311 -13.28 -8.56 4.26
N LEU A 312 -12.49 -8.11 3.27
CA LEU A 312 -11.27 -8.80 2.86
C LEU A 312 -10.25 -8.87 4.00
N SER A 313 -10.07 -7.80 4.76
CA SER A 313 -9.10 -7.75 5.85
C SER A 313 -9.50 -8.61 7.04
N GLN A 314 -10.80 -8.71 7.35
CA GLN A 314 -11.31 -9.60 8.39
C GLN A 314 -11.09 -11.08 8.07
N ASP A 315 -11.28 -11.48 6.81
CA ASP A 315 -11.18 -12.87 6.38
C ASP A 315 -9.71 -13.35 6.25
N ASN A 316 -8.77 -12.45 5.97
CA ASN A 316 -7.42 -12.81 5.49
C ASN A 316 -6.35 -12.95 6.60
N GLU A 317 -6.40 -12.18 7.68
CA GLU A 317 -5.28 -12.09 8.65
C GLU A 317 -4.95 -13.43 9.30
N LYS A 318 -5.98 -14.18 9.70
CA LYS A 318 -5.78 -15.48 10.34
C LYS A 318 -5.14 -16.49 9.39
N GLU A 319 -5.61 -16.56 8.16
CA GLU A 319 -5.08 -17.46 7.13
C GLU A 319 -3.61 -17.14 6.84
N VAL A 320 -3.27 -15.87 6.69
CA VAL A 320 -1.89 -15.42 6.45
C VAL A 320 -1.00 -15.77 7.62
N LEU A 321 -1.44 -15.54 8.87
CA LEU A 321 -0.68 -15.84 10.08
C LEU A 321 -0.43 -17.34 10.23
N ASP A 322 -1.45 -18.16 9.99
CA ASP A 322 -1.33 -19.62 10.03
C ASP A 322 -0.34 -20.11 8.94
N GLY A 323 -0.40 -19.53 7.74
CA GLY A 323 0.54 -19.81 6.67
C GLY A 323 2.00 -19.43 7.00
N LEU A 324 2.22 -18.30 7.66
CA LEU A 324 3.55 -17.89 8.14
C LEU A 324 4.10 -18.83 9.20
N LYS A 325 3.26 -19.24 10.18
CA LYS A 325 3.63 -20.25 11.19
C LYS A 325 4.00 -21.58 10.53
N ALA A 326 3.21 -22.03 9.56
CA ALA A 326 3.49 -23.27 8.82
C ALA A 326 4.77 -23.20 7.98
N ALA A 327 5.13 -22.02 7.48
CA ALA A 327 6.37 -21.76 6.76
C ALA A 327 7.61 -21.60 7.67
N GLY A 328 7.45 -21.72 8.99
CA GLY A 328 8.55 -21.69 9.95
C GLY A 328 8.93 -20.31 10.48
N VAL A 329 8.07 -19.30 10.27
CA VAL A 329 8.24 -17.98 10.90
C VAL A 329 8.06 -18.14 12.41
N ASN A 330 9.01 -17.59 13.18
CA ASN A 330 8.91 -17.56 14.64
C ASN A 330 7.91 -16.45 15.04
N VAL A 331 6.76 -16.84 15.55
CA VAL A 331 5.68 -15.91 15.95
C VAL A 331 5.56 -15.90 17.46
N VAL A 332 5.73 -14.72 18.05
CA VAL A 332 5.60 -14.48 19.50
C VAL A 332 4.31 -13.69 19.75
N GLU A 333 3.43 -14.20 20.59
CA GLU A 333 2.22 -13.50 21.02
C GLU A 333 2.48 -12.70 22.30
N VAL A 334 2.20 -11.41 22.29
CA VAL A 334 2.30 -10.55 23.47
C VAL A 334 1.09 -10.81 24.36
N LYS A 335 1.32 -11.40 25.54
CA LYS A 335 0.25 -11.71 26.50
C LYS A 335 -0.19 -10.51 27.33
N ASP A 336 0.75 -9.60 27.62
CA ASP A 336 0.52 -8.38 28.38
C ASP A 336 1.06 -7.19 27.57
N ILE A 337 0.16 -6.39 27.05
CA ILE A 337 0.48 -5.20 26.25
C ILE A 337 0.78 -3.96 27.12
N THR A 338 0.49 -4.03 28.41
CA THR A 338 0.61 -2.87 29.33
C THR A 338 1.99 -2.22 29.31
N PRO A 339 3.12 -2.96 29.35
CA PRO A 339 4.45 -2.34 29.31
C PRO A 339 4.70 -1.54 28.02
N TRP A 340 4.14 -2.00 26.89
CA TRP A 340 4.27 -1.33 25.59
C TRP A 340 3.44 -0.03 25.54
N GLN A 341 2.22 -0.07 26.08
CA GLN A 341 1.35 1.09 26.19
C GLN A 341 1.95 2.15 27.11
N GLU A 342 2.46 1.75 28.26
CA GLU A 342 3.08 2.66 29.23
C GLU A 342 4.34 3.33 28.64
N ALA A 343 5.17 2.60 27.89
CA ALA A 343 6.33 3.17 27.20
C ALA A 343 5.91 4.25 26.16
N CYS A 344 4.74 4.13 25.54
CA CYS A 344 4.24 5.07 24.52
C CYS A 344 3.48 6.27 25.12
N LYS A 345 3.23 6.33 26.43
CA LYS A 345 2.36 7.30 27.07
C LYS A 345 2.69 8.77 26.76
N ASP A 346 3.96 9.11 26.81
CA ASP A 346 4.40 10.49 26.55
C ASP A 346 4.26 10.85 25.07
N VAL A 347 4.52 9.91 24.16
CA VAL A 347 4.29 10.08 22.72
C VAL A 347 2.81 10.28 22.41
N ILE A 348 1.94 9.52 23.03
CA ILE A 348 0.49 9.66 22.90
C ILE A 348 0.07 11.05 23.37
N ALA A 349 0.45 11.45 24.60
CA ALA A 349 0.10 12.73 25.18
C ALA A 349 0.56 13.92 24.32
N GLU A 350 1.81 13.87 23.84
CA GLU A 350 2.39 14.94 23.02
C GLU A 350 1.67 15.09 21.68
N ASN A 351 1.33 13.98 21.02
CA ASN A 351 0.77 14.00 19.68
C ASN A 351 -0.75 14.15 19.62
N THR A 352 -1.43 14.06 20.76
CA THR A 352 -2.89 14.25 20.84
C THR A 352 -3.30 15.61 21.40
N LYS A 353 -2.40 16.38 22.01
CA LYS A 353 -2.71 17.62 22.73
C LYS A 353 -3.43 18.68 21.88
N GLU A 354 -3.06 18.80 20.59
CA GLU A 354 -3.64 19.80 19.69
C GLU A 354 -5.06 19.44 19.23
N ASN A 355 -5.37 18.14 19.21
CA ASN A 355 -6.66 17.60 18.78
C ASN A 355 -7.28 16.69 19.85
N ALA A 356 -7.10 17.04 21.13
CA ALA A 356 -7.53 16.21 22.25
C ALA A 356 -9.03 15.85 22.21
N ASP A 357 -9.88 16.80 21.84
CA ASP A 357 -11.32 16.57 21.73
C ASP A 357 -11.67 15.61 20.58
N LEU A 358 -10.97 15.70 19.44
CA LEU A 358 -11.15 14.76 18.33
C LEU A 358 -10.63 13.37 18.69
N TYR A 359 -9.48 13.32 19.35
CA TYR A 359 -8.92 12.07 19.83
C TYR A 359 -9.85 11.38 20.83
N GLN A 360 -10.42 12.13 21.78
CA GLN A 360 -11.39 11.58 22.72
C GLN A 360 -12.65 11.05 22.01
N LYS A 361 -13.17 11.77 21.00
CA LYS A 361 -14.29 11.27 20.20
C LYS A 361 -13.98 9.93 19.52
N ILE A 362 -12.73 9.72 19.00
CA ILE A 362 -12.32 8.45 18.45
C ILE A 362 -12.33 7.37 19.54
N LEU A 363 -11.77 7.65 20.72
CA LEU A 363 -11.71 6.69 21.83
C LEU A 363 -13.11 6.30 22.33
N ASP A 364 -14.07 7.20 22.31
CA ASP A 364 -15.46 6.99 22.77
C ASP A 364 -16.27 6.09 21.80
N MET A 365 -15.78 5.82 20.60
CA MET A 365 -16.38 4.90 19.62
C MET A 365 -16.09 3.42 19.91
N LYS A 366 -15.33 3.12 20.95
CA LYS A 366 -14.86 1.79 21.35
C LYS A 366 -15.99 0.75 21.55
#